data_06f3357f09ea7b2db101957035b5f0c0
#
_entry.id   06f3357f09ea7b2db101957035b5f0c0
#
_cell.length_a   1.000
_cell.length_b   1.000
_cell.length_c   1.000
_cell.angle_alpha   90.00
_cell.angle_beta   90.00
_cell.angle_gamma   90.00
#
_symmetry.space_group_name_H-M   'P 1'
#
loop_
_entity.id
_entity.type
_entity.pdbx_description
1 polymer ?
#
loop_
_entity_poly.entity_id
_entity_poly.type
_entity_poly.pdbx_seq_one_letter_code
_entity_poly.pdbx_strand_id
1 'polypeptide(L)'
;HFFTQWGAKHAPKIEACVNGKEEKIFGWNTKATGIEYKHFLRQFAFALKSFLRKENLEDNVLVHVSDEPPFSCLMSYKKASRIIHHLFPEYKIIDAMSSYPLAKICNVRYPIPANDYIDSFIGKTEELWTYYCSAQSSKNVSNRFFSMPSVRNRILGYQMYKYSVKGFLHWGYNFYFSQYSRKPIDPY
;
A
#
# COMPACT_ATOMS: atom_id res chain seq x y z
N HIS A 1 -3.15 4.52 4.75
CA HIS A 1 -4.30 4.08 3.93
C HIS A 1 -4.00 4.30 2.45
N PHE A 2 -4.57 3.43 1.60
CA PHE A 2 -4.45 3.52 0.15
C PHE A 2 -5.40 4.61 -0.38
N PHE A 3 -5.01 5.24 -1.48
CA PHE A 3 -5.87 6.22 -2.15
C PHE A 3 -7.01 5.58 -2.94
N THR A 4 -7.01 4.27 -3.08
CA THR A 4 -8.11 3.53 -3.71
C THR A 4 -8.39 2.23 -2.97
N GLN A 5 -9.56 1.66 -3.18
CA GLN A 5 -9.90 0.30 -2.77
C GLN A 5 -9.11 -0.73 -3.61
N TRP A 6 -9.13 -2.00 -3.20
CA TRP A 6 -8.59 -3.11 -3.95
C TRP A 6 -9.00 -3.05 -5.43
N GLY A 7 -8.02 -3.25 -6.31
CA GLY A 7 -8.23 -3.18 -7.74
C GLY A 7 -8.32 -1.78 -8.33
N ALA A 8 -8.13 -0.73 -7.52
CA ALA A 8 -8.08 0.67 -7.93
C ALA A 8 -9.31 1.18 -8.71
N LYS A 9 -10.47 0.54 -8.54
CA LYS A 9 -11.73 0.93 -9.22
C LYS A 9 -12.53 1.95 -8.41
N HIS A 10 -12.50 1.83 -7.10
CA HIS A 10 -13.35 2.59 -6.18
C HIS A 10 -12.51 3.38 -5.18
N ALA A 11 -13.09 4.48 -4.71
CA ALA A 11 -12.53 5.28 -3.62
C ALA A 11 -12.58 4.50 -2.29
N PRO A 12 -11.67 4.74 -1.35
CA PRO A 12 -11.80 4.23 -0.01
C PRO A 12 -12.98 4.90 0.71
N LYS A 13 -13.45 4.27 1.76
CA LYS A 13 -14.36 4.93 2.71
C LYS A 13 -13.57 5.96 3.49
N ILE A 14 -14.07 7.18 3.53
CA ILE A 14 -13.45 8.29 4.26
C ILE A 14 -14.47 8.77 5.29
N GLU A 15 -14.03 8.90 6.54
CA GLU A 15 -14.79 9.55 7.59
C GLU A 15 -14.40 11.02 7.61
N ALA A 16 -15.38 11.89 7.51
CA ALA A 16 -15.19 13.33 7.47
C ALA A 16 -16.21 14.05 8.35
N CYS A 17 -15.84 15.18 8.90
CA CYS A 17 -16.77 16.06 9.56
C CYS A 17 -17.44 16.97 8.51
N VAL A 18 -18.71 16.73 8.24
CA VAL A 18 -19.52 17.53 7.30
C VAL A 18 -20.56 18.29 8.11
N ASN A 19 -20.51 19.62 8.08
CA ASN A 19 -21.41 20.47 8.86
C ASN A 19 -21.50 20.12 10.36
N GLY A 20 -20.35 19.75 10.96
CA GLY A 20 -20.27 19.40 12.39
C GLY A 20 -20.72 17.97 12.73
N LYS A 21 -21.04 17.15 11.73
CA LYS A 21 -21.39 15.73 11.90
C LYS A 21 -20.37 14.83 11.24
N GLU A 22 -20.04 13.72 11.91
CA GLU A 22 -19.21 12.67 11.31
C GLU A 22 -20.02 11.88 10.28
N GLU A 23 -19.58 11.91 9.03
CA GLU A 23 -20.19 11.21 7.92
C GLU A 23 -19.18 10.38 7.15
N LYS A 24 -19.65 9.23 6.63
CA LYS A 24 -18.87 8.43 5.70
C LYS A 24 -19.11 8.93 4.29
N ILE A 25 -18.13 9.63 3.76
CA ILE A 25 -18.11 10.08 2.37
C ILE A 25 -17.33 9.08 1.52
N PHE A 26 -17.72 8.89 0.27
CA PHE A 26 -17.12 7.95 -0.68
C PHE A 26 -17.21 6.47 -0.26
N GLY A 27 -16.61 5.61 -1.03
CA GLY A 27 -16.56 4.17 -0.83
C GLY A 27 -16.79 3.39 -2.12
N TRP A 28 -17.32 2.16 -1.98
CA TRP A 28 -17.51 1.22 -3.10
C TRP A 28 -18.43 1.72 -4.21
N ASN A 29 -19.27 2.73 -3.96
CA ASN A 29 -20.15 3.34 -4.95
C ASN A 29 -19.49 4.53 -5.68
N THR A 30 -18.30 4.93 -5.26
CA THR A 30 -17.57 6.07 -5.80
C THR A 30 -16.42 5.59 -6.67
N LYS A 31 -16.38 6.02 -7.93
CA LYS A 31 -15.26 5.70 -8.82
C LYS A 31 -13.98 6.40 -8.36
N ALA A 32 -12.89 5.65 -8.22
CA ALA A 32 -11.57 6.19 -7.83
C ALA A 32 -11.05 7.27 -8.79
N THR A 33 -11.54 7.27 -10.04
CA THR A 33 -11.21 8.26 -11.06
C THR A 33 -12.36 9.24 -11.35
N GLY A 34 -13.40 9.24 -10.51
CA GLY A 34 -14.55 10.15 -10.62
C GLY A 34 -14.18 11.61 -10.34
N ILE A 35 -14.98 12.55 -10.86
CA ILE A 35 -14.72 13.99 -10.74
C ILE A 35 -14.74 14.42 -9.26
N GLU A 36 -15.75 14.00 -8.52
CA GLU A 36 -15.90 14.35 -7.10
C GLU A 36 -14.74 13.87 -6.26
N TYR A 37 -14.34 12.60 -6.43
CA TYR A 37 -13.21 12.05 -5.68
C TYR A 37 -11.89 12.70 -6.09
N LYS A 38 -11.67 13.02 -7.37
CA LYS A 38 -10.49 13.77 -7.80
C LYS A 38 -10.43 15.17 -7.22
N HIS A 39 -11.59 15.82 -7.09
CA HIS A 39 -11.67 17.13 -6.45
C HIS A 39 -11.26 17.06 -4.98
N PHE A 40 -11.82 16.10 -4.25
CA PHE A 40 -11.42 15.80 -2.87
C PHE A 40 -9.92 15.51 -2.76
N LEU A 41 -9.38 14.62 -3.62
CA LEU A 41 -7.96 14.27 -3.58
C LEU A 41 -7.03 15.47 -3.79
N ARG A 42 -7.40 16.43 -4.64
CA ARG A 42 -6.61 17.66 -4.83
C ARG A 42 -6.55 18.50 -3.56
N GLN A 43 -7.68 18.68 -2.89
CA GLN A 43 -7.75 19.43 -1.63
C GLN A 43 -6.97 18.70 -0.53
N PHE A 44 -7.18 17.41 -0.41
CA PHE A 44 -6.49 16.56 0.56
C PHE A 44 -4.97 16.57 0.33
N ALA A 45 -4.51 16.39 -0.91
CA ALA A 45 -3.09 16.43 -1.25
C ALA A 45 -2.45 17.77 -0.90
N PHE A 46 -3.13 18.88 -1.18
CA PHE A 46 -2.66 20.21 -0.81
C PHE A 46 -2.53 20.36 0.71
N ALA A 47 -3.55 20.00 1.46
CA ALA A 47 -3.56 20.09 2.92
C ALA A 47 -2.50 19.17 3.55
N LEU A 48 -2.39 17.93 3.06
CA LEU A 48 -1.41 16.95 3.55
C LEU A 48 0.02 17.45 3.31
N LYS A 49 0.35 17.92 2.11
CA LYS A 49 1.69 18.43 1.81
C LYS A 49 2.03 19.65 2.66
N SER A 50 1.08 20.57 2.88
CA SER A 50 1.27 21.73 3.76
C SER A 50 1.56 21.29 5.20
N PHE A 51 0.84 20.28 5.70
CA PHE A 51 1.09 19.70 7.00
C PHE A 51 2.48 19.04 7.09
N LEU A 52 2.83 18.20 6.11
CA LEU A 52 4.12 17.50 6.10
C LEU A 52 5.30 18.46 6.09
N ARG A 53 5.22 19.56 5.33
CA ARG A 53 6.24 20.63 5.33
C ARG A 53 6.35 21.28 6.70
N LYS A 54 5.22 21.66 7.27
CA LYS A 54 5.20 22.30 8.59
C LYS A 54 5.86 21.43 9.66
N GLU A 55 5.63 20.12 9.60
CA GLU A 55 6.15 19.15 10.58
C GLU A 55 7.54 18.57 10.19
N ASN A 56 8.14 18.99 9.07
CA ASN A 56 9.41 18.46 8.54
C ASN A 56 9.39 16.94 8.32
N LEU A 57 8.28 16.42 7.81
CA LEU A 57 8.07 14.98 7.57
C LEU A 57 8.12 14.57 6.10
N GLU A 58 8.41 15.48 5.17
CA GLU A 58 8.34 15.22 3.73
C GLU A 58 9.20 14.04 3.28
N ASP A 59 10.41 13.91 3.83
CA ASP A 59 11.35 12.84 3.48
C ASP A 59 10.98 11.48 4.11
N ASN A 60 10.04 11.46 5.05
CA ASN A 60 9.66 10.26 5.80
C ASN A 60 8.30 9.67 5.35
N VAL A 61 7.75 10.12 4.23
CA VAL A 61 6.44 9.71 3.74
C VAL A 61 6.55 8.87 2.49
N LEU A 62 5.81 7.78 2.50
CA LEU A 62 5.60 6.90 1.36
C LEU A 62 4.12 6.95 0.97
N VAL A 63 3.84 6.95 -0.32
CA VAL A 63 2.49 7.06 -0.87
C VAL A 63 2.08 5.74 -1.52
N HIS A 64 0.85 5.28 -1.25
CA HIS A 64 0.27 4.09 -1.86
C HIS A 64 -0.90 4.44 -2.77
N VAL A 65 -0.99 3.81 -3.93
CA VAL A 65 -2.16 3.95 -4.83
C VAL A 65 -3.24 2.94 -4.47
N SER A 66 -2.88 1.67 -4.40
CA SER A 66 -3.80 0.55 -4.17
C SER A 66 -3.07 -0.62 -3.52
N ASP A 67 -3.84 -1.56 -2.98
CA ASP A 67 -3.31 -2.78 -2.38
C ASP A 67 -3.42 -3.97 -3.33
N GLU A 68 -2.34 -4.71 -3.49
CA GLU A 68 -2.21 -5.96 -4.24
C GLU A 68 -3.02 -6.01 -5.57
N PRO A 69 -2.90 -5.02 -6.46
CA PRO A 69 -3.70 -5.00 -7.67
C PRO A 69 -3.37 -6.20 -8.56
N PRO A 70 -4.35 -7.06 -8.90
CA PRO A 70 -4.12 -8.15 -9.84
C PRO A 70 -4.03 -7.63 -11.27
N PHE A 71 -3.47 -8.42 -12.18
CA PHE A 71 -3.30 -8.03 -13.59
C PHE A 71 -4.65 -7.67 -14.26
N SER A 72 -5.74 -8.29 -13.85
CA SER A 72 -7.10 -7.96 -14.33
C SER A 72 -7.53 -6.53 -14.01
N CYS A 73 -6.85 -5.85 -13.11
CA CYS A 73 -7.11 -4.46 -12.73
C CYS A 73 -6.17 -3.45 -13.42
N LEU A 74 -5.39 -3.89 -14.42
CA LEU A 74 -4.41 -3.06 -15.13
C LEU A 74 -4.94 -1.67 -15.50
N MET A 75 -6.11 -1.59 -16.13
CA MET A 75 -6.63 -0.32 -16.65
C MET A 75 -7.10 0.62 -15.54
N SER A 76 -7.73 0.11 -14.50
CA SER A 76 -8.17 0.91 -13.35
C SER A 76 -6.97 1.40 -12.54
N TYR A 77 -6.03 0.51 -12.26
CA TYR A 77 -4.80 0.85 -11.54
C TYR A 77 -3.98 1.91 -12.30
N LYS A 78 -3.76 1.73 -13.61
CA LYS A 78 -3.00 2.68 -14.43
C LYS A 78 -3.62 4.09 -14.42
N LYS A 79 -4.96 4.18 -14.45
CA LYS A 79 -5.67 5.47 -14.38
C LYS A 79 -5.54 6.11 -12.99
N ALA A 80 -5.74 5.33 -11.92
CA ALA A 80 -5.62 5.82 -10.54
C ALA A 80 -4.17 6.23 -10.23
N SER A 81 -3.21 5.41 -10.59
CA SER A 81 -1.77 5.67 -10.41
C SER A 81 -1.35 7.01 -11.05
N ARG A 82 -1.81 7.30 -12.28
CA ARG A 82 -1.51 8.60 -12.92
C ARG A 82 -2.02 9.80 -12.12
N ILE A 83 -3.20 9.69 -11.51
CA ILE A 83 -3.75 10.77 -10.67
C ILE A 83 -2.86 10.97 -9.45
N ILE A 84 -2.46 9.89 -8.79
CA ILE A 84 -1.63 9.97 -7.57
C ILE A 84 -0.22 10.49 -7.90
N HIS A 85 0.41 10.02 -8.97
CA HIS A 85 1.70 10.55 -9.42
C HIS A 85 1.64 12.06 -9.75
N HIS A 86 0.52 12.52 -10.31
CA HIS A 86 0.33 13.95 -10.57
C HIS A 86 0.15 14.77 -9.29
N LEU A 87 -0.50 14.20 -8.28
CA LEU A 87 -0.75 14.89 -7.01
C LEU A 87 0.47 14.86 -6.07
N PHE A 88 1.31 13.83 -6.17
CA PHE A 88 2.45 13.58 -5.29
C PHE A 88 3.73 13.28 -6.08
N PRO A 89 4.15 14.18 -7.01
CA PRO A 89 5.30 13.90 -7.88
C PRO A 89 6.62 13.83 -7.12
N GLU A 90 6.72 14.49 -5.97
CA GLU A 90 7.90 14.56 -5.12
C GLU A 90 8.07 13.36 -4.17
N TYR A 91 7.02 12.52 -3.99
CA TYR A 91 7.05 11.43 -3.03
C TYR A 91 7.33 10.07 -3.67
N LYS A 92 7.96 9.17 -2.92
CA LYS A 92 8.08 7.77 -3.32
C LYS A 92 6.70 7.11 -3.30
N ILE A 93 6.25 6.63 -4.47
CA ILE A 93 5.00 5.88 -4.59
C ILE A 93 5.37 4.41 -4.60
N ILE A 94 4.90 3.69 -3.58
CA ILE A 94 5.12 2.27 -3.37
C ILE A 94 3.78 1.53 -3.43
N ASP A 95 3.76 0.33 -3.96
CA ASP A 95 2.56 -0.52 -3.88
C ASP A 95 2.95 -1.99 -3.70
N ALA A 96 2.22 -2.70 -2.85
CA ALA A 96 2.30 -4.14 -2.73
C ALA A 96 1.88 -4.77 -4.06
N MET A 97 2.84 -5.33 -4.80
CA MET A 97 2.60 -5.78 -6.17
C MET A 97 3.54 -6.93 -6.56
N SER A 98 3.00 -8.12 -6.71
CA SER A 98 3.75 -9.35 -7.01
C SER A 98 3.81 -9.71 -8.51
N SER A 99 3.21 -8.88 -9.38
CA SER A 99 3.28 -9.03 -10.83
C SER A 99 4.27 -8.05 -11.46
N TYR A 100 5.46 -8.51 -11.80
CA TYR A 100 6.46 -7.65 -12.47
C TYR A 100 5.96 -7.07 -13.81
N PRO A 101 5.27 -7.84 -14.70
CA PRO A 101 4.69 -7.26 -15.91
C PRO A 101 3.73 -6.10 -15.64
N LEU A 102 2.89 -6.21 -14.59
CA LEU A 102 1.98 -5.14 -14.20
C LEU A 102 2.75 -3.90 -13.70
N ALA A 103 3.74 -4.11 -12.84
CA ALA A 103 4.60 -3.03 -12.34
C ALA A 103 5.26 -2.26 -13.49
N LYS A 104 5.83 -2.99 -14.47
CA LYS A 104 6.49 -2.43 -15.64
C LYS A 104 5.51 -1.63 -16.52
N ILE A 105 4.35 -2.18 -16.86
CA ILE A 105 3.34 -1.52 -17.70
C ILE A 105 2.78 -0.26 -17.05
N CYS A 106 2.65 -0.27 -15.72
CA CYS A 106 2.13 0.86 -14.95
C CYS A 106 3.21 1.85 -14.51
N ASN A 107 4.49 1.58 -14.83
CA ASN A 107 5.64 2.38 -14.46
C ASN A 107 5.73 2.60 -12.93
N VAL A 108 5.52 1.52 -12.17
CA VAL A 108 5.69 1.53 -10.71
C VAL A 108 7.17 1.42 -10.40
N ARG A 109 7.77 2.49 -9.88
CA ARG A 109 9.22 2.56 -9.63
C ARG A 109 9.64 1.73 -8.41
N TYR A 110 8.79 1.66 -7.41
CA TYR A 110 9.05 0.98 -6.13
C TYR A 110 7.98 -0.09 -5.83
N PRO A 111 7.86 -1.12 -6.69
CA PRO A 111 6.95 -2.23 -6.42
C PRO A 111 7.47 -3.07 -5.25
N ILE A 112 6.56 -3.53 -4.40
CA ILE A 112 6.89 -4.37 -3.26
C ILE A 112 6.28 -5.74 -3.50
N PRO A 113 7.01 -6.71 -4.06
CA PRO A 113 6.50 -8.07 -4.22
C PRO A 113 6.41 -8.80 -2.88
N ALA A 114 5.47 -9.74 -2.78
CA ALA A 114 5.51 -10.74 -1.74
C ALA A 114 6.80 -11.57 -1.86
N ASN A 115 7.32 -12.04 -0.74
CA ASN A 115 8.64 -12.65 -0.69
C ASN A 115 8.79 -13.98 -1.46
N ASP A 116 7.70 -14.62 -1.85
CA ASP A 116 7.67 -15.75 -2.78
C ASP A 116 7.69 -15.35 -4.27
N TYR A 117 7.72 -14.04 -4.57
CA TYR A 117 7.80 -13.48 -5.93
C TYR A 117 9.05 -12.60 -6.15
N ILE A 118 9.95 -12.50 -5.18
CA ILE A 118 11.14 -11.63 -5.23
C ILE A 118 11.97 -11.87 -6.50
N ASP A 119 12.17 -13.12 -6.91
CA ASP A 119 13.02 -13.50 -8.04
C ASP A 119 12.65 -12.77 -9.33
N SER A 120 11.37 -12.48 -9.54
CA SER A 120 10.89 -11.76 -10.71
C SER A 120 11.31 -10.29 -10.74
N PHE A 121 11.76 -9.73 -9.62
CA PHE A 121 12.07 -8.31 -9.44
C PHE A 121 13.56 -8.01 -9.25
N ILE A 122 14.39 -9.02 -8.95
CA ILE A 122 15.82 -8.85 -8.69
C ILE A 122 16.50 -8.16 -9.88
N GLY A 123 17.21 -7.06 -9.59
CA GLY A 123 17.93 -6.27 -10.57
C GLY A 123 17.07 -5.49 -11.56
N LYS A 124 15.75 -5.41 -11.33
CA LYS A 124 14.80 -4.76 -12.27
C LYS A 124 14.05 -3.57 -11.65
N THR A 125 14.33 -3.25 -10.40
CA THR A 125 13.70 -2.14 -9.65
C THR A 125 14.79 -1.23 -9.10
N GLU A 126 14.47 0.04 -8.86
CA GLU A 126 15.43 0.98 -8.26
C GLU A 126 15.81 0.57 -6.85
N GLU A 127 14.81 0.18 -6.07
CA GLU A 127 14.98 -0.41 -4.74
C GLU A 127 14.10 -1.66 -4.67
N LEU A 128 14.65 -2.77 -4.25
CA LEU A 128 13.86 -3.97 -3.98
C LEU A 128 13.38 -3.95 -2.54
N TRP A 129 12.08 -3.96 -2.37
CA TRP A 129 11.40 -4.17 -1.11
C TRP A 129 10.64 -5.50 -1.15
N THR A 130 10.17 -5.98 -0.02
CA THR A 130 9.33 -7.18 0.03
C THR A 130 8.36 -7.13 1.21
N TYR A 131 7.40 -8.02 1.20
CA TYR A 131 6.49 -8.27 2.32
C TYR A 131 6.13 -9.75 2.40
N TYR A 132 5.49 -10.13 3.46
CA TYR A 132 4.75 -11.40 3.57
C TYR A 132 3.45 -11.19 4.34
N CYS A 133 2.50 -12.09 4.11
CA CYS A 133 1.23 -12.12 4.81
C CYS A 133 0.70 -13.56 4.88
N SER A 134 -0.61 -13.72 5.07
CA SER A 134 -1.28 -15.02 5.15
C SER A 134 -1.07 -15.90 3.91
N ALA A 135 -1.04 -15.32 2.71
CA ALA A 135 -0.83 -16.06 1.46
C ALA A 135 0.50 -16.82 1.40
N GLN A 136 1.53 -16.36 2.11
CA GLN A 136 2.84 -17.03 2.17
C GLN A 136 2.94 -18.04 3.31
N SER A 137 1.88 -18.29 4.06
CA SER A 137 1.91 -19.22 5.23
C SER A 137 2.24 -20.65 4.85
N SER A 138 1.72 -21.13 3.72
CA SER A 138 1.96 -22.47 3.18
C SER A 138 3.20 -22.58 2.28
N LYS A 139 3.95 -21.47 2.08
CA LYS A 139 5.15 -21.44 1.24
C LYS A 139 6.42 -21.67 2.05
N ASN A 140 7.48 -22.15 1.40
CA ASN A 140 8.79 -22.33 2.02
C ASN A 140 9.63 -21.03 2.02
N VAL A 141 9.03 -19.93 2.47
CA VAL A 141 9.67 -18.60 2.55
C VAL A 141 9.56 -18.07 3.97
N SER A 142 10.28 -16.98 4.27
CA SER A 142 10.18 -16.32 5.56
C SER A 142 8.73 -15.89 5.85
N ASN A 143 8.34 -16.00 7.10
CA ASN A 143 7.07 -15.54 7.62
C ASN A 143 7.11 -15.53 9.16
N ARG A 144 6.13 -14.92 9.82
CA ARG A 144 6.13 -14.78 11.28
C ARG A 144 4.77 -14.98 11.95
N PHE A 145 3.96 -15.92 11.47
CA PHE A 145 2.77 -16.28 12.22
C PHE A 145 3.13 -17.03 13.50
N PHE A 146 2.37 -16.82 14.55
CA PHE A 146 2.56 -17.44 15.85
C PHE A 146 2.68 -18.97 15.80
N SER A 147 1.93 -19.61 14.94
CA SER A 147 1.94 -21.07 14.75
C SER A 147 3.14 -21.60 13.97
N MET A 148 4.03 -20.75 13.47
CA MET A 148 5.16 -21.16 12.64
C MET A 148 6.45 -21.32 13.43
N PRO A 149 7.36 -22.20 12.98
CA PRO A 149 8.70 -22.29 13.56
C PRO A 149 9.44 -20.93 13.52
N SER A 150 10.06 -20.55 14.62
CA SER A 150 10.78 -19.27 14.75
C SER A 150 11.87 -19.06 13.70
N VAL A 151 12.44 -20.14 13.16
CA VAL A 151 13.42 -20.07 12.06
C VAL A 151 12.87 -19.36 10.83
N ARG A 152 11.58 -19.47 10.54
CA ARG A 152 10.95 -18.77 9.41
C ARG A 152 10.96 -17.25 9.58
N ASN A 153 10.89 -16.78 10.81
CA ASN A 153 11.02 -15.36 11.09
C ASN A 153 12.50 -14.91 11.00
N ARG A 154 13.40 -15.66 11.61
CA ARG A 154 14.83 -15.31 11.64
C ARG A 154 15.50 -15.31 10.26
N ILE A 155 15.07 -16.16 9.34
CA ILE A 155 15.64 -16.25 8.00
C ILE A 155 15.42 -15.00 7.15
N LEU A 156 14.45 -14.14 7.51
CA LEU A 156 14.14 -12.91 6.76
C LEU A 156 15.38 -12.02 6.61
N GLY A 157 16.15 -11.80 7.67
CA GLY A 157 17.35 -10.97 7.62
C GLY A 157 18.40 -11.49 6.63
N TYR A 158 18.60 -12.80 6.57
CA TYR A 158 19.49 -13.43 5.58
C TYR A 158 18.99 -13.27 4.16
N GLN A 159 17.67 -13.40 3.96
CA GLN A 159 17.05 -13.20 2.63
C GLN A 159 17.20 -11.74 2.19
N MET A 160 16.93 -10.78 3.07
CA MET A 160 17.12 -9.35 2.77
C MET A 160 18.57 -9.06 2.37
N TYR A 161 19.54 -9.58 3.09
CA TYR A 161 20.96 -9.43 2.77
C TYR A 161 21.30 -10.08 1.41
N LYS A 162 20.93 -11.34 1.22
CA LYS A 162 21.24 -12.12 0.02
C LYS A 162 20.69 -11.47 -1.26
N TYR A 163 19.49 -10.92 -1.22
CA TYR A 163 18.81 -10.35 -2.38
C TYR A 163 18.92 -8.81 -2.43
N SER A 164 19.74 -8.21 -1.57
CA SER A 164 19.89 -6.75 -1.47
C SER A 164 18.56 -6.01 -1.27
N VAL A 165 17.65 -6.60 -0.51
CA VAL A 165 16.35 -6.01 -0.19
C VAL A 165 16.56 -4.81 0.75
N LYS A 166 16.04 -3.64 0.36
CA LYS A 166 16.25 -2.37 1.07
C LYS A 166 15.15 -2.04 2.08
N GLY A 167 13.98 -2.65 1.94
CA GLY A 167 12.85 -2.36 2.82
C GLY A 167 11.91 -3.54 2.97
N PHE A 168 11.19 -3.53 4.07
CA PHE A 168 10.19 -4.54 4.39
C PHE A 168 8.86 -3.85 4.74
N LEU A 169 7.80 -4.18 4.00
CA LEU A 169 6.46 -3.70 4.26
C LEU A 169 5.75 -4.66 5.21
N HIS A 170 5.15 -4.13 6.26
CA HIS A 170 4.29 -4.92 7.15
C HIS A 170 2.95 -4.20 7.34
N TRP A 171 1.86 -4.91 7.08
CA TRP A 171 0.51 -4.35 7.07
C TRP A 171 -0.06 -4.00 8.45
N GLY A 172 0.37 -4.67 9.51
CA GLY A 172 -0.22 -4.56 10.83
C GLY A 172 0.77 -4.09 11.88
N TYR A 173 0.98 -2.78 12.04
CA TYR A 173 1.78 -2.23 13.12
C TYR A 173 0.99 -2.13 14.43
N ASN A 174 -0.18 -1.50 14.40
CA ASN A 174 -1.03 -1.25 15.55
C ASN A 174 -2.49 -1.62 15.26
N PHE A 175 -2.71 -2.85 14.84
CA PHE A 175 -4.02 -3.35 14.46
C PHE A 175 -4.79 -3.84 15.70
N TYR A 176 -5.51 -2.95 16.34
CA TYR A 176 -6.30 -3.20 17.55
C TYR A 176 -7.75 -3.59 17.27
N PHE A 177 -8.16 -3.64 16.02
CA PHE A 177 -9.48 -4.08 15.61
C PHE A 177 -9.39 -5.39 14.86
N SER A 178 -10.31 -6.31 15.10
CA SER A 178 -10.46 -7.42 14.16
C SER A 178 -11.02 -6.89 12.84
N GLN A 179 -10.80 -7.62 11.75
CA GLN A 179 -11.32 -7.28 10.42
C GLN A 179 -12.83 -6.99 10.42
N TYR A 180 -13.58 -7.58 11.33
CA TYR A 180 -15.03 -7.45 11.48
C TYR A 180 -15.45 -6.67 12.72
N SER A 181 -14.51 -6.26 13.55
CA SER A 181 -14.77 -5.51 14.77
C SER A 181 -14.97 -4.03 14.48
N ARG A 182 -16.00 -3.45 15.07
CA ARG A 182 -16.26 -2.00 15.03
C ARG A 182 -15.77 -1.29 16.30
N LYS A 183 -15.24 -2.02 17.25
CA LYS A 183 -14.75 -1.51 18.53
C LYS A 183 -13.29 -1.86 18.70
N PRO A 184 -12.50 -1.03 19.39
CA PRO A 184 -11.16 -1.40 19.80
C PRO A 184 -11.21 -2.72 20.58
N ILE A 185 -10.25 -3.59 20.31
CA ILE A 185 -10.02 -4.79 21.12
C ILE A 185 -8.87 -4.44 22.05
N ASP A 186 -9.08 -4.64 23.35
CA ASP A 186 -7.99 -4.58 24.30
C ASP A 186 -7.02 -5.74 24.00
N PRO A 187 -5.77 -5.45 23.64
CA PRO A 187 -4.79 -6.48 23.30
C PRO A 187 -4.16 -7.16 24.51
N TYR A 188 -4.52 -6.76 25.77
CA TYR A 188 -3.93 -7.25 27.02
C TYR A 188 -4.96 -7.96 27.89
#